data_e2efdc376af0535b3ac04b31c6d5cf4d
#
_entry.id   e2efdc376af0535b3ac04b31c6d5cf4d
#
_cell.length_a   1.000
_cell.length_b   1.000
_cell.length_c   1.000
_cell.angle_alpha   90.00
_cell.angle_beta   90.00
_cell.angle_gamma   90.00
#
_symmetry.space_group_name_H-M   'P 1'
#
loop_
_entity.id
_entity.type
_entity.pdbx_description
1 polymer ?
#
loop_
_entity_poly.entity_id
_entity_poly.type
_entity_poly.pdbx_seq_one_letter_code
_entity_poly.pdbx_strand_id
1 'polypeptide(L)'
;FCNSMTIVSAYREEWWEHLQSFLASQKEFEVRLSLVLLLSQFLKWDDAGRKIPRRRVITEADIMQNIAWKSKKQAQNDSPEDLGNPYLEKIFSVLDRPFTQGYYAQMAAAWLTAECFVMFPAQTMRFLIKSGMDDFTYNKALSKICESRNPAPEVKARIKSMKR
;
A
#
# COMPACT_ATOMS: atom_id res chain seq x y z
N PHE A 1 1.95 7.55 -17.91
CA PHE A 1 2.89 6.53 -18.38
C PHE A 1 2.70 5.21 -17.62
N CYS A 2 2.98 5.11 -16.32
CA CYS A 2 2.88 3.83 -15.59
C CYS A 2 1.48 3.20 -15.60
N ASN A 3 0.42 4.00 -15.63
CA ASN A 3 -0.95 3.48 -15.75
C ASN A 3 -1.26 2.84 -17.11
N SER A 4 -0.50 3.20 -18.15
CA SER A 4 -0.66 2.70 -19.51
C SER A 4 0.20 1.45 -19.79
N MET A 5 1.06 1.05 -18.87
CA MET A 5 1.91 -0.14 -18.99
C MET A 5 1.13 -1.41 -18.61
N THR A 6 0.06 -1.70 -19.34
CA THR A 6 -0.83 -2.86 -19.07
C THR A 6 -0.12 -4.20 -19.22
N ILE A 7 0.97 -4.28 -19.98
CA ILE A 7 1.80 -5.48 -20.08
C ILE A 7 2.34 -5.92 -18.72
N VAL A 8 2.63 -4.98 -17.80
CA VAL A 8 3.10 -5.30 -16.46
C VAL A 8 2.04 -6.06 -15.66
N SER A 9 0.75 -5.69 -15.81
CA SER A 9 -0.34 -6.39 -15.13
C SER A 9 -0.62 -7.79 -15.70
N ALA A 10 -0.23 -8.04 -16.95
CA ALA A 10 -0.37 -9.36 -17.59
C ALA A 10 0.75 -10.34 -17.19
N TYR A 11 1.95 -9.83 -16.88
CA TYR A 11 3.15 -10.62 -16.56
C TYR A 11 3.75 -10.20 -15.22
N ARG A 12 2.91 -10.12 -14.15
CA ARG A 12 3.30 -9.55 -12.86
C ARG A 12 4.42 -10.30 -12.15
N GLU A 13 4.50 -11.61 -12.28
CA GLU A 13 5.56 -12.40 -11.62
C GLU A 13 6.93 -12.09 -12.22
N GLU A 14 7.06 -12.12 -13.54
CA GLU A 14 8.31 -11.79 -14.22
C GLU A 14 8.68 -10.32 -13.97
N TRP A 15 7.72 -9.40 -14.02
CA TRP A 15 7.97 -7.99 -13.71
C TRP A 15 8.33 -7.76 -12.24
N TRP A 16 7.81 -8.57 -11.32
CA TRP A 16 8.19 -8.49 -9.91
C TRP A 16 9.69 -8.70 -9.74
N GLU A 17 10.27 -9.71 -10.38
CA GLU A 17 11.71 -9.99 -10.34
C GLU A 17 12.53 -8.85 -10.95
N HIS A 18 12.11 -8.34 -12.09
CA HIS A 18 12.77 -7.18 -12.72
C HIS A 18 12.76 -5.94 -11.83
N LEU A 19 11.65 -5.68 -11.15
CA LEU A 19 11.51 -4.53 -10.26
C LEU A 19 12.44 -4.59 -9.03
N GLN A 20 12.84 -5.79 -8.57
CA GLN A 20 13.76 -5.92 -7.44
C GLN A 20 15.11 -5.24 -7.71
N SER A 21 15.63 -5.33 -8.92
CA SER A 21 16.90 -4.67 -9.30
C SER A 21 16.79 -3.15 -9.24
N PHE A 22 15.69 -2.59 -9.71
CA PHE A 22 15.43 -1.15 -9.65
C PHE A 22 15.12 -0.67 -8.23
N LEU A 23 14.41 -1.46 -7.42
CA LEU A 23 14.16 -1.18 -6.01
C LEU A 23 15.44 -1.17 -5.18
N ALA A 24 16.46 -1.98 -5.56
CA ALA A 24 17.77 -2.00 -4.92
C ALA A 24 18.73 -0.89 -5.44
N SER A 25 18.34 -0.15 -6.47
CA SER A 25 19.17 0.88 -7.09
C SER A 25 19.39 2.08 -6.16
N GLN A 26 20.55 2.74 -6.33
CA GLN A 26 20.84 4.04 -5.70
C GLN A 26 20.28 5.23 -6.49
N LYS A 27 19.74 4.98 -7.69
CA LYS A 27 19.19 6.04 -8.54
C LYS A 27 17.73 6.30 -8.17
N GLU A 28 17.45 7.54 -7.78
CA GLU A 28 16.15 7.97 -7.30
C GLU A 28 14.99 7.61 -8.25
N PHE A 29 15.16 7.84 -9.55
CA PHE A 29 14.08 7.64 -10.52
C PHE A 29 13.83 6.17 -10.86
N GLU A 30 14.81 5.28 -10.70
CA GLU A 30 14.63 3.84 -10.84
C GLU A 30 13.77 3.31 -9.68
N VAL A 31 14.10 3.70 -8.45
CA VAL A 31 13.28 3.37 -7.25
C VAL A 31 11.88 3.95 -7.37
N ARG A 32 11.76 5.23 -7.75
CA ARG A 32 10.46 5.88 -7.96
C ARG A 32 9.62 5.17 -9.01
N LEU A 33 10.19 4.82 -10.16
CA LEU A 33 9.49 4.09 -11.23
C LEU A 33 8.90 2.79 -10.70
N SER A 34 9.70 2.01 -9.97
CA SER A 34 9.27 0.74 -9.40
C SER A 34 8.11 0.92 -8.42
N LEU A 35 8.21 1.88 -7.49
CA LEU A 35 7.15 2.16 -6.51
C LEU A 35 5.83 2.60 -7.20
N VAL A 36 5.92 3.39 -8.28
CA VAL A 36 4.73 3.79 -9.04
C VAL A 36 4.16 2.63 -9.86
N LEU A 37 4.98 1.71 -10.36
CA LEU A 37 4.50 0.48 -11.00
C LEU A 37 3.82 -0.44 -9.99
N LEU A 38 4.38 -0.62 -8.78
CA LEU A 38 3.72 -1.37 -7.70
C LEU A 38 2.33 -0.79 -7.40
N LEU A 39 2.22 0.54 -7.30
CA LEU A 39 0.95 1.23 -7.06
C LEU A 39 -0.07 1.01 -8.19
N SER A 40 0.37 1.08 -9.45
CA SER A 40 -0.53 1.12 -10.60
C SER A 40 -0.90 -0.25 -11.15
N GLN A 41 0.03 -1.22 -11.08
CA GLN A 41 -0.08 -2.51 -11.77
C GLN A 41 -0.16 -3.72 -10.82
N PHE A 42 0.28 -3.59 -9.57
CA PHE A 42 0.26 -4.68 -8.60
C PHE A 42 -0.81 -4.50 -7.52
N LEU A 43 -0.87 -3.32 -6.90
CA LEU A 43 -1.77 -3.06 -5.76
C LEU A 43 -3.25 -3.17 -6.13
N LYS A 44 -3.63 -2.86 -7.35
CA LYS A 44 -5.03 -2.69 -7.77
C LYS A 44 -5.70 -3.95 -8.32
N TRP A 45 -5.00 -5.08 -8.32
CA TRP A 45 -5.47 -6.30 -8.98
C TRP A 45 -5.42 -7.50 -8.04
N ASP A 46 -6.43 -8.36 -8.10
CA ASP A 46 -6.47 -9.64 -7.38
C ASP A 46 -5.71 -10.75 -8.13
N ASP A 47 -5.69 -11.97 -7.55
CA ASP A 47 -5.06 -13.16 -8.13
C ASP A 47 -5.65 -13.54 -9.49
N ALA A 48 -6.94 -13.30 -9.69
CA ALA A 48 -7.63 -13.60 -10.93
C ALA A 48 -7.49 -12.49 -12.00
N GLY A 49 -6.67 -11.47 -11.75
CA GLY A 49 -6.48 -10.32 -12.65
C GLY A 49 -7.70 -9.39 -12.71
N ARG A 50 -8.57 -9.41 -11.72
CA ARG A 50 -9.70 -8.49 -11.60
C ARG A 50 -9.30 -7.26 -10.80
N LYS A 51 -9.84 -6.11 -11.17
CA LYS A 51 -9.55 -4.86 -10.47
C LYS A 51 -10.23 -4.85 -9.09
N ILE A 52 -9.43 -4.68 -8.04
CA ILE A 52 -9.92 -4.55 -6.67
C ILE A 52 -10.60 -3.18 -6.50
N PRO A 53 -11.86 -3.14 -6.02
CA PRO A 53 -12.57 -1.88 -5.82
C PRO A 53 -11.95 -1.05 -4.70
N ARG A 54 -11.90 0.28 -4.89
CA ARG A 54 -11.50 1.21 -3.82
C ARG A 54 -12.64 1.38 -2.81
N ARG A 55 -12.33 1.41 -1.53
CA ARG A 55 -13.30 1.78 -0.50
C ARG A 55 -13.70 3.24 -0.65
N ARG A 56 -15.00 3.51 -0.53
CA ARG A 56 -15.52 4.89 -0.62
C ARG A 56 -15.39 5.64 0.70
N VAL A 57 -15.63 4.94 1.82
CA VAL A 57 -15.51 5.47 3.19
C VAL A 57 -14.73 4.44 4.00
N ILE A 58 -13.82 4.91 4.84
CA ILE A 58 -13.01 4.09 5.76
C ILE A 58 -13.31 4.60 7.18
N THR A 59 -13.86 3.72 8.01
CA THR A 59 -14.24 3.99 9.40
C THR A 59 -13.26 3.36 10.39
N GLU A 60 -13.40 3.67 11.70
CA GLU A 60 -12.63 2.99 12.75
C GLU A 60 -12.84 1.47 12.73
N ALA A 61 -14.05 0.99 12.43
CA ALA A 61 -14.33 -0.44 12.32
C ALA A 61 -13.46 -1.10 11.23
N ASP A 62 -13.26 -0.45 10.08
CA ASP A 62 -12.45 -0.98 8.97
C ASP A 62 -10.98 -1.16 9.35
N ILE A 63 -10.43 -0.29 10.19
CA ILE A 63 -9.04 -0.39 10.64
C ILE A 63 -8.84 -1.36 11.82
N MET A 64 -9.94 -1.66 12.57
CA MET A 64 -9.90 -2.55 13.74
C MET A 64 -10.30 -3.98 13.42
N GLN A 65 -10.99 -4.24 12.32
CA GLN A 65 -11.63 -5.53 11.97
C GLN A 65 -10.69 -6.75 11.99
N ASN A 66 -9.40 -6.59 11.82
CA ASN A 66 -8.44 -7.70 11.70
C ASN A 66 -7.55 -7.96 12.93
N ILE A 67 -7.82 -7.33 14.07
CA ILE A 67 -7.16 -7.73 15.31
C ILE A 67 -7.77 -9.04 15.84
N ALA A 68 -9.03 -9.32 15.50
CA ALA A 68 -9.79 -10.52 15.92
C ALA A 68 -9.71 -11.71 14.92
N TRP A 69 -9.20 -11.52 13.70
CA TRP A 69 -9.24 -12.53 12.62
C TRP A 69 -8.44 -13.81 12.89
N LYS A 70 -7.42 -13.81 13.75
CA LYS A 70 -6.66 -15.04 14.06
C LYS A 70 -7.47 -16.12 14.80
N SER A 71 -8.71 -15.86 15.21
CA SER A 71 -9.51 -16.76 16.03
C SER A 71 -10.70 -17.42 15.33
N LYS A 72 -11.01 -17.08 14.08
CA LYS A 72 -12.14 -17.71 13.35
C LYS A 72 -11.75 -18.09 11.91
N LYS A 73 -11.17 -19.27 11.76
CA LYS A 73 -11.32 -20.06 10.55
C LYS A 73 -12.77 -20.50 10.44
N GLN A 74 -13.38 -20.28 9.29
CA GLN A 74 -14.72 -20.70 8.84
C GLN A 74 -15.82 -19.64 9.00
N ALA A 75 -16.05 -18.91 7.92
CA ALA A 75 -17.40 -18.61 7.44
C ALA A 75 -17.33 -18.28 5.96
N GLN A 76 -17.94 -19.14 5.15
CA GLN A 76 -18.30 -18.88 3.77
C GLN A 76 -19.24 -17.68 3.72
N ASN A 77 -18.76 -16.60 3.09
CA ASN A 77 -19.55 -15.66 2.27
C ASN A 77 -18.59 -14.59 1.77
N ASP A 78 -18.50 -14.51 0.44
CA ASP A 78 -17.67 -13.57 -0.32
C ASP A 78 -17.99 -12.11 0.03
N SER A 79 -17.37 -11.59 1.06
CA SER A 79 -17.29 -10.15 1.25
C SER A 79 -16.05 -9.64 0.48
N PRO A 80 -16.04 -8.37 0.01
CA PRO A 80 -14.90 -7.78 -0.72
C PRO A 80 -13.58 -7.83 0.04
N GLU A 81 -13.58 -8.30 1.28
CA GLU A 81 -12.43 -8.41 2.19
C GLU A 81 -11.55 -9.64 1.91
N ASP A 82 -12.08 -10.65 1.21
CA ASP A 82 -11.36 -11.86 0.81
C ASP A 82 -10.69 -11.78 -0.57
N LEU A 83 -10.85 -10.67 -1.28
CA LEU A 83 -10.06 -10.39 -2.46
C LEU A 83 -8.64 -10.00 -2.03
N GLY A 84 -7.90 -11.00 -1.54
CA GLY A 84 -6.51 -10.84 -1.14
C GLY A 84 -5.67 -10.37 -2.33
N ASN A 85 -4.92 -9.29 -2.18
CA ASN A 85 -3.92 -8.94 -3.14
C ASN A 85 -2.65 -9.77 -2.84
N PRO A 86 -2.18 -10.63 -3.76
CA PRO A 86 -1.05 -11.54 -3.52
C PRO A 86 0.27 -10.80 -3.31
N TYR A 87 0.32 -9.53 -3.75
CA TYR A 87 1.51 -8.70 -3.65
C TYR A 87 1.50 -7.76 -2.44
N LEU A 88 0.41 -7.69 -1.65
CA LEU A 88 0.29 -6.71 -0.58
C LEU A 88 1.40 -6.85 0.48
N GLU A 89 1.65 -8.06 0.97
CA GLU A 89 2.71 -8.32 1.94
C GLU A 89 4.11 -8.07 1.34
N LYS A 90 4.30 -8.42 0.07
CA LYS A 90 5.53 -8.12 -0.66
C LYS A 90 5.74 -6.61 -0.80
N ILE A 91 4.66 -5.84 -1.06
CA ILE A 91 4.69 -4.37 -1.13
C ILE A 91 5.05 -3.79 0.25
N PHE A 92 4.49 -4.31 1.35
CA PHE A 92 4.87 -3.88 2.69
C PHE A 92 6.33 -4.16 2.99
N SER A 93 6.88 -5.32 2.60
CA SER A 93 8.30 -5.61 2.75
C SER A 93 9.20 -4.63 1.97
N VAL A 94 8.77 -4.19 0.78
CA VAL A 94 9.48 -3.15 0.01
C VAL A 94 9.42 -1.80 0.70
N LEU A 95 8.29 -1.46 1.35
CA LEU A 95 8.08 -0.19 2.04
C LEU A 95 8.75 -0.14 3.42
N ASP A 96 9.07 -1.28 4.03
CA ASP A 96 9.59 -1.39 5.40
C ASP A 96 11.10 -1.10 5.47
N ARG A 97 11.50 0.05 4.97
CA ARG A 97 12.90 0.53 4.97
C ARG A 97 12.99 2.05 4.85
N PRO A 98 14.12 2.66 5.23
CA PRO A 98 14.38 4.05 4.88
C PRO A 98 14.60 4.22 3.37
N PHE A 99 14.11 5.35 2.83
CA PHE A 99 14.32 5.75 1.45
C PHE A 99 15.34 6.89 1.39
N THR A 100 16.59 6.55 1.05
CA THR A 100 17.73 7.49 1.04
C THR A 100 18.08 8.01 -0.35
N GLN A 101 17.41 7.52 -1.40
CA GLN A 101 17.72 7.82 -2.80
C GLN A 101 17.30 9.23 -3.23
N GLY A 102 16.40 9.90 -2.47
CA GLY A 102 15.97 11.26 -2.74
C GLY A 102 14.48 11.50 -2.52
N TYR A 103 14.09 12.77 -2.65
CA TYR A 103 12.75 13.27 -2.36
C TYR A 103 11.64 12.56 -3.16
N TYR A 104 11.86 12.32 -4.46
CA TYR A 104 10.84 11.72 -5.31
C TYR A 104 10.64 10.23 -5.03
N ALA A 105 11.67 9.50 -4.59
CA ALA A 105 11.55 8.13 -4.11
C ALA A 105 10.73 8.08 -2.81
N GLN A 106 11.03 8.96 -1.85
CA GLN A 106 10.28 9.09 -0.59
C GLN A 106 8.81 9.44 -0.84
N MET A 107 8.53 10.38 -1.74
CA MET A 107 7.16 10.76 -2.09
C MET A 107 6.39 9.63 -2.79
N ALA A 108 7.06 8.81 -3.63
CA ALA A 108 6.43 7.66 -4.27
C ALA A 108 6.10 6.56 -3.24
N ALA A 109 6.99 6.30 -2.28
CA ALA A 109 6.75 5.38 -1.17
C ALA A 109 5.58 5.85 -0.29
N ALA A 110 5.55 7.13 0.05
CA ALA A 110 4.45 7.74 0.79
C ALA A 110 3.11 7.62 0.05
N TRP A 111 3.10 7.83 -1.26
CA TRP A 111 1.90 7.68 -2.09
C TRP A 111 1.44 6.23 -2.18
N LEU A 112 2.35 5.28 -2.41
CA LEU A 112 2.04 3.86 -2.43
C LEU A 112 1.43 3.42 -1.09
N THR A 113 1.99 3.84 0.04
CA THR A 113 1.47 3.56 1.38
C THR A 113 0.04 4.11 1.56
N ALA A 114 -0.21 5.33 1.10
CA ALA A 114 -1.54 5.93 1.17
C ALA A 114 -2.58 5.19 0.30
N GLU A 115 -2.20 4.71 -0.87
CA GLU A 115 -3.08 3.89 -1.71
C GLU A 115 -3.32 2.50 -1.08
N CYS A 116 -2.29 1.88 -0.47
CA CYS A 116 -2.47 0.67 0.33
C CYS A 116 -3.51 0.88 1.44
N PHE A 117 -3.46 2.01 2.14
CA PHE A 117 -4.43 2.34 3.19
C PHE A 117 -5.86 2.47 2.65
N VAL A 118 -6.05 3.09 1.50
CA VAL A 118 -7.39 3.24 0.89
C VAL A 118 -7.98 1.90 0.47
N MET A 119 -7.15 0.96 0.04
CA MET A 119 -7.59 -0.35 -0.44
C MET A 119 -7.64 -1.41 0.66
N PHE A 120 -6.67 -1.38 1.57
CA PHE A 120 -6.45 -2.37 2.63
C PHE A 120 -6.20 -1.69 3.98
N PRO A 121 -7.19 -0.97 4.56
CA PRO A 121 -6.97 -0.11 5.72
C PRO A 121 -6.46 -0.85 6.95
N ALA A 122 -7.01 -2.01 7.29
CA ALA A 122 -6.61 -2.78 8.46
C ALA A 122 -5.16 -3.32 8.34
N GLN A 123 -4.81 -3.87 7.18
CA GLN A 123 -3.46 -4.41 6.94
C GLN A 123 -2.44 -3.27 6.95
N THR A 124 -2.75 -2.16 6.28
CA THR A 124 -1.84 -1.00 6.23
C THR A 124 -1.70 -0.33 7.61
N MET A 125 -2.76 -0.28 8.42
CA MET A 125 -2.65 0.23 9.79
C MET A 125 -1.68 -0.62 10.63
N ARG A 126 -1.74 -1.94 10.53
CA ARG A 126 -0.80 -2.85 11.22
C ARG A 126 0.64 -2.65 10.75
N PHE A 127 0.82 -2.47 9.45
CA PHE A 127 2.12 -2.14 8.87
C PHE A 127 2.66 -0.82 9.44
N LEU A 128 1.88 0.27 9.41
CA LEU A 128 2.28 1.58 9.89
C LEU A 128 2.71 1.60 11.36
N ILE A 129 2.06 0.82 12.23
CA ILE A 129 2.42 0.72 13.67
C ILE A 129 3.84 0.19 13.86
N LYS A 130 4.33 -0.68 12.98
CA LYS A 130 5.63 -1.38 13.09
C LYS A 130 6.65 -0.94 12.05
N SER A 131 6.29 0.01 11.18
CA SER A 131 7.09 0.37 10.01
C SER A 131 8.47 0.93 10.35
N GLY A 132 9.49 0.41 9.66
CA GLY A 132 10.87 0.88 9.65
C GLY A 132 11.16 2.00 8.64
N MET A 133 10.15 2.64 8.07
CA MET A 133 10.35 3.82 7.22
C MET A 133 11.07 4.94 7.97
N ASP A 134 11.86 5.74 7.24
CA ASP A 134 12.36 7.02 7.77
C ASP A 134 11.19 7.98 8.10
N ASP A 135 11.42 8.87 9.09
CA ASP A 135 10.38 9.75 9.62
C ASP A 135 9.76 10.68 8.56
N PHE A 136 10.57 11.13 7.60
CA PHE A 136 10.06 11.98 6.52
C PHE A 136 9.05 11.20 5.64
N THR A 137 9.45 10.03 5.13
CA THR A 137 8.60 9.19 4.30
C THR A 137 7.34 8.76 5.06
N TYR A 138 7.50 8.34 6.33
CA TYR A 138 6.41 7.96 7.20
C TYR A 138 5.40 9.11 7.39
N ASN A 139 5.86 10.28 7.82
CA ASN A 139 4.99 11.44 8.04
C ASN A 139 4.32 11.93 6.75
N LYS A 140 4.99 11.81 5.60
CA LYS A 140 4.38 12.09 4.29
C LYS A 140 3.29 11.09 3.93
N ALA A 141 3.48 9.80 4.22
CA ALA A 141 2.45 8.78 4.02
C ALA A 141 1.20 9.09 4.86
N LEU A 142 1.36 9.40 6.15
CA LEU A 142 0.24 9.80 7.01
C LEU A 142 -0.47 11.06 6.49
N SER A 143 0.28 12.04 6.00
CA SER A 143 -0.30 13.26 5.41
C SER A 143 -1.10 12.92 4.16
N LYS A 144 -0.59 12.08 3.27
CA LYS A 144 -1.30 11.62 2.06
C LYS A 144 -2.58 10.83 2.38
N ILE A 145 -2.57 9.99 3.41
CA ILE A 145 -3.78 9.32 3.90
C ILE A 145 -4.82 10.35 4.33
N CYS A 146 -4.42 11.37 5.10
CA CYS A 146 -5.32 12.43 5.56
C CYS A 146 -5.84 13.34 4.44
N GLU A 147 -5.08 13.55 3.36
CA GLU A 147 -5.50 14.30 2.16
C GLU A 147 -6.57 13.53 1.36
N SER A 148 -6.60 12.19 1.47
CA SER A 148 -7.61 11.38 0.81
C SER A 148 -9.02 11.72 1.32
N ARG A 149 -10.01 11.59 0.43
CA ARG A 149 -11.42 11.77 0.79
C ARG A 149 -12.04 10.54 1.45
N ASN A 150 -11.37 9.38 1.40
CA ASN A 150 -11.91 8.10 1.83
C ASN A 150 -11.93 7.91 3.36
N PRO A 151 -10.87 8.27 4.14
CA PRO A 151 -10.91 8.11 5.59
C PRO A 151 -11.87 9.09 6.26
N ALA A 152 -12.69 8.57 7.18
CA ALA A 152 -13.58 9.35 8.02
C ALA A 152 -12.78 10.30 8.96
N PRO A 153 -13.40 11.36 9.49
CA PRO A 153 -12.71 12.36 10.33
C PRO A 153 -11.99 11.77 11.54
N GLU A 154 -12.61 10.81 12.23
CA GLU A 154 -12.05 10.09 13.38
C GLU A 154 -10.80 9.30 12.98
N VAL A 155 -10.84 8.59 11.85
CA VAL A 155 -9.67 7.87 11.30
C VAL A 155 -8.54 8.84 10.98
N LYS A 156 -8.84 9.99 10.38
CA LYS A 156 -7.84 11.04 10.10
C LYS A 156 -7.23 11.60 11.39
N ALA A 157 -8.02 11.78 12.44
CA ALA A 157 -7.50 12.23 13.74
C ALA A 157 -6.51 11.21 14.32
N ARG A 158 -6.85 9.91 14.27
CA ARG A 158 -5.97 8.82 14.69
C ARG A 158 -4.69 8.77 13.86
N ILE A 159 -4.78 8.85 12.53
CA ILE A 159 -3.61 8.87 11.65
C ILE A 159 -2.69 10.06 11.96
N LYS A 160 -3.27 11.24 12.22
CA LYS A 160 -2.48 12.44 12.60
C LYS A 160 -1.72 12.26 13.91
N SER A 161 -2.29 11.56 14.89
CA SER A 161 -1.63 11.31 16.19
C SER A 161 -0.45 10.33 16.10
N MET A 162 -0.30 9.60 14.98
CA MET A 162 0.80 8.65 14.77
C MET A 162 2.08 9.30 14.22
N LYS A 163 2.10 10.60 13.94
CA LYS A 163 3.30 11.30 13.42
C LYS A 163 4.47 11.18 14.38
N ARG A 164 5.63 10.98 13.81
CA ARG A 164 6.94 10.92 14.48
C ARG A 164 7.67 12.25 14.35
#